data_43b6e49f33fce11a830f066a0ad8311f
#
_entry.id   43b6e49f33fce11a830f066a0ad8311f
#
_cell.length_a   1.000
_cell.length_b   1.000
_cell.length_c   1.000
_cell.angle_alpha   90.00
_cell.angle_beta   90.00
_cell.angle_gamma   90.00
#
_symmetry.space_group_name_H-M   'P 1'
#
loop_
_entity.id
_entity.type
_entity.pdbx_description
1 polymer ?
#
loop_
_entity_poly.entity_id
_entity_poly.type
_entity_poly.pdbx_seq_one_letter_code
_entity_poly.pdbx_strand_id
1 'polypeptide(L)'
;MRKTHIIAALVALAALTAVTGCAKYTIVPPAIDLMAYADLGMVAFRAEGVEGDLGGLAAQMFLEEVMRAQRVPVVEMGAPAEVLGRVGRQAFDRDAAKAVGAEYGVRSYFLGEVAISKVKPQVDLAAPSVRSLFVRATFDISMTVRLVSTESGATIWTESIRREGTVGALSMGPNGVPSFGIRDKNEAMHSLLREMSYQLTWDFRPTRRRL
;
A
#
# COMPACT_ATOMS: atom_id res chain seq x y z
N MET A 1 -52.29 33.95 -20.53
CA MET A 1 -50.82 34.18 -20.46
C MET A 1 -50.08 33.40 -19.36
N ARG A 2 -50.62 33.18 -18.16
CA ARG A 2 -49.92 32.42 -17.07
C ARG A 2 -49.68 30.93 -17.40
N LYS A 3 -50.55 30.24 -18.11
CA LYS A 3 -50.43 28.81 -18.44
C LYS A 3 -49.34 28.51 -19.48
N THR A 4 -49.08 29.44 -20.40
CA THR A 4 -48.04 29.29 -21.43
C THR A 4 -46.61 29.36 -20.84
N HIS A 5 -46.42 30.19 -19.81
CA HIS A 5 -45.11 30.28 -19.14
C HIS A 5 -44.77 29.03 -18.28
N ILE A 6 -45.80 28.39 -17.71
CA ILE A 6 -45.60 27.15 -16.92
C ILE A 6 -45.21 26.00 -17.84
N ILE A 7 -45.81 25.88 -19.00
CA ILE A 7 -45.47 24.82 -19.97
C ILE A 7 -44.05 25.03 -20.53
N ALA A 8 -43.70 26.28 -20.83
CA ALA A 8 -42.33 26.58 -21.30
C ALA A 8 -41.27 26.30 -20.25
N ALA A 9 -41.52 26.56 -18.97
CA ALA A 9 -40.63 26.25 -17.87
C ALA A 9 -40.47 24.75 -17.64
N LEU A 10 -41.55 23.97 -17.76
CA LEU A 10 -41.51 22.50 -17.67
C LEU A 10 -40.71 21.85 -18.80
N VAL A 11 -40.87 22.36 -20.04
CA VAL A 11 -40.11 21.87 -21.21
C VAL A 11 -38.65 22.21 -21.09
N ALA A 12 -38.28 23.40 -20.59
CA ALA A 12 -36.89 23.79 -20.34
C ALA A 12 -36.25 22.94 -19.24
N LEU A 13 -36.99 22.62 -18.17
CA LEU A 13 -36.53 21.77 -17.09
C LEU A 13 -36.32 20.32 -17.57
N ALA A 14 -37.23 19.80 -18.42
CA ALA A 14 -37.07 18.46 -19.01
C ALA A 14 -35.91 18.38 -20.01
N ALA A 15 -35.61 19.46 -20.74
CA ALA A 15 -34.44 19.52 -21.62
C ALA A 15 -33.13 19.57 -20.88
N LEU A 16 -33.07 20.19 -19.68
CA LEU A 16 -31.85 20.20 -18.84
C LEU A 16 -31.48 18.80 -18.28
N THR A 17 -32.49 17.95 -18.04
CA THR A 17 -32.21 16.58 -17.50
C THR A 17 -31.75 15.59 -18.58
N ALA A 18 -31.95 15.88 -19.85
CA ALA A 18 -31.54 15.02 -20.98
C ALA A 18 -30.02 15.08 -21.28
N VAL A 19 -29.27 16.02 -20.70
CA VAL A 19 -27.85 16.22 -20.97
C VAL A 19 -26.92 15.45 -19.99
N THR A 20 -27.48 14.66 -19.08
CA THR A 20 -26.67 13.72 -18.31
C THR A 20 -26.21 12.56 -19.21
N GLY A 21 -25.30 12.87 -20.14
CA GLY A 21 -24.65 11.90 -21.00
C GLY A 21 -24.00 10.82 -20.16
N CYS A 22 -24.38 9.56 -20.36
CA CYS A 22 -23.67 8.42 -19.77
C CYS A 22 -22.21 8.51 -20.17
N ALA A 23 -21.34 8.87 -19.22
CA ALA A 23 -19.91 8.86 -19.45
C ALA A 23 -19.49 7.42 -19.81
N LYS A 24 -19.02 7.22 -21.05
CA LYS A 24 -18.48 5.93 -21.46
C LYS A 24 -17.13 5.75 -20.79
N TYR A 25 -16.97 4.62 -20.14
CA TYR A 25 -15.70 4.22 -19.54
C TYR A 25 -15.18 2.99 -20.28
N THR A 26 -13.88 2.96 -20.54
CA THR A 26 -13.17 1.75 -20.95
C THR A 26 -12.38 1.19 -19.79
N ILE A 27 -12.27 -0.12 -19.72
CA ILE A 27 -11.40 -0.80 -18.75
C ILE A 27 -10.02 -0.89 -19.39
N VAL A 28 -9.04 -0.30 -18.73
CA VAL A 28 -7.62 -0.44 -19.07
C VAL A 28 -7.06 -1.61 -18.28
N PRO A 29 -6.43 -2.61 -18.93
CA PRO A 29 -5.80 -3.72 -18.23
C PRO A 29 -4.76 -3.25 -17.23
N PRO A 30 -4.39 -4.08 -16.23
CA PRO A 30 -3.31 -3.77 -15.30
C PRO A 30 -1.99 -3.51 -16.04
N ALA A 31 -1.15 -2.65 -15.49
CA ALA A 31 0.17 -2.36 -16.05
C ALA A 31 1.07 -3.61 -16.00
N ILE A 32 0.90 -4.43 -14.96
CA ILE A 32 1.56 -5.73 -14.79
C ILE A 32 0.49 -6.81 -14.71
N ASP A 33 0.48 -7.71 -15.71
CA ASP A 33 -0.34 -8.92 -15.69
C ASP A 33 0.43 -10.04 -14.98
N LEU A 34 0.04 -10.33 -13.74
CA LEU A 34 0.68 -11.36 -12.93
C LEU A 34 0.47 -12.78 -13.49
N MET A 35 -0.56 -13.00 -14.29
CA MET A 35 -0.79 -14.30 -14.96
C MET A 35 0.31 -14.61 -15.98
N ALA A 36 0.93 -13.59 -16.57
CA ALA A 36 2.09 -13.78 -17.45
C ALA A 36 3.32 -14.30 -16.70
N TYR A 37 3.37 -14.11 -15.40
CA TYR A 37 4.44 -14.57 -14.50
C TYR A 37 3.96 -15.70 -13.57
N ALA A 38 2.95 -16.49 -13.99
CA ALA A 38 2.35 -17.58 -13.20
C ALA A 38 3.41 -18.47 -12.55
N ASP A 39 3.02 -19.22 -11.53
CA ASP A 39 3.89 -19.88 -10.56
C ASP A 39 4.66 -18.85 -9.71
N LEU A 40 3.90 -17.95 -9.07
CA LEU A 40 4.42 -16.90 -8.21
C LEU A 40 4.80 -17.43 -6.83
N GLY A 41 5.94 -16.97 -6.33
CA GLY A 41 6.34 -17.14 -4.93
C GLY A 41 6.22 -15.84 -4.12
N MET A 42 6.11 -15.98 -2.82
CA MET A 42 6.18 -14.89 -1.86
C MET A 42 7.14 -15.24 -0.74
N VAL A 43 8.21 -14.46 -0.61
CA VAL A 43 9.08 -14.47 0.58
C VAL A 43 8.51 -13.49 1.59
N ALA A 44 8.46 -13.87 2.88
CA ALA A 44 8.13 -12.92 3.94
C ALA A 44 9.07 -11.71 3.87
N PHE A 45 8.55 -10.52 4.18
CA PHE A 45 9.36 -9.32 4.03
C PHE A 45 10.44 -9.24 5.10
N ARG A 46 11.59 -8.74 4.73
CA ARG A 46 12.63 -8.36 5.70
C ARG A 46 12.15 -7.14 6.48
N ALA A 47 12.27 -7.20 7.81
CA ALA A 47 11.93 -6.07 8.67
C ALA A 47 13.18 -5.48 9.30
N GLU A 48 13.30 -4.15 9.28
CA GLU A 48 14.39 -3.43 9.92
C GLU A 48 13.83 -2.41 10.94
N GLY A 49 14.49 -2.32 12.10
CA GLY A 49 14.15 -1.32 13.12
C GLY A 49 12.95 -1.64 14.00
N VAL A 50 12.49 -2.90 14.03
CA VAL A 50 11.27 -3.30 14.78
C VAL A 50 11.48 -4.61 15.53
N GLU A 51 10.86 -4.71 16.71
CA GLU A 51 10.67 -5.96 17.44
C GLU A 51 9.39 -6.66 16.96
N GLY A 52 9.43 -7.98 16.81
CA GLY A 52 8.30 -8.80 16.37
C GLY A 52 8.30 -9.11 14.87
N ASP A 53 7.27 -9.85 14.42
CA ASP A 53 7.12 -10.31 13.03
C ASP A 53 6.38 -9.28 12.13
N LEU A 54 6.93 -8.08 12.03
CA LEU A 54 6.40 -7.07 11.13
C LEU A 54 6.56 -7.46 9.65
N GLY A 55 7.64 -8.17 9.34
CA GLY A 55 7.92 -8.62 7.98
C GLY A 55 6.88 -9.62 7.48
N GLY A 56 6.52 -10.61 8.31
CA GLY A 56 5.45 -11.55 8.00
C GLY A 56 4.10 -10.86 7.84
N LEU A 57 3.75 -9.94 8.75
CA LEU A 57 2.51 -9.16 8.68
C LEU A 57 2.44 -8.31 7.41
N ALA A 58 3.51 -7.60 7.06
CA ALA A 58 3.55 -6.78 5.86
C ALA A 58 3.42 -7.63 4.58
N ALA A 59 4.10 -8.78 4.54
CA ALA A 59 3.99 -9.73 3.43
C ALA A 59 2.57 -10.28 3.30
N GLN A 60 1.93 -10.65 4.41
CA GLN A 60 0.55 -11.13 4.41
C GLN A 60 -0.41 -10.07 3.87
N MET A 61 -0.33 -8.81 4.35
CA MET A 61 -1.18 -7.73 3.87
C MET A 61 -0.96 -7.41 2.39
N PHE A 62 0.29 -7.46 1.95
CA PHE A 62 0.61 -7.29 0.53
C PHE A 62 0.05 -8.44 -0.31
N LEU A 63 0.18 -9.69 0.13
CA LEU A 63 -0.37 -10.88 -0.54
C LEU A 63 -1.90 -10.79 -0.67
N GLU A 64 -2.60 -10.39 0.39
CA GLU A 64 -4.05 -10.18 0.35
C GLU A 64 -4.44 -9.16 -0.75
N GLU A 65 -3.70 -8.07 -0.88
CA GLU A 65 -3.97 -7.05 -1.90
C GLU A 65 -3.59 -7.51 -3.31
N VAL A 66 -2.52 -8.29 -3.48
CA VAL A 66 -2.19 -8.97 -4.76
C VAL A 66 -3.32 -9.87 -5.19
N MET A 67 -3.82 -10.74 -4.30
CA MET A 67 -4.91 -11.68 -4.60
C MET A 67 -6.25 -10.98 -4.86
N ARG A 68 -6.47 -9.80 -4.28
CA ARG A 68 -7.65 -8.95 -4.60
C ARG A 68 -7.52 -8.29 -5.96
N ALA A 69 -6.29 -7.89 -6.33
CA ALA A 69 -6.03 -7.26 -7.61
C ALA A 69 -6.15 -8.25 -8.77
N GLN A 70 -5.51 -9.42 -8.61
CA GLN A 70 -5.52 -10.51 -9.59
C GLN A 70 -5.59 -11.86 -8.87
N ARG A 71 -6.45 -12.76 -9.32
CA ARG A 71 -6.61 -14.09 -8.73
C ARG A 71 -5.54 -15.04 -9.28
N VAL A 72 -4.33 -14.92 -8.76
CA VAL A 72 -3.20 -15.79 -9.12
C VAL A 72 -2.81 -16.65 -7.94
N PRO A 73 -2.46 -17.94 -8.13
CA PRO A 73 -1.91 -18.75 -7.07
C PRO A 73 -0.52 -18.22 -6.67
N VAL A 74 -0.25 -18.19 -5.36
CA VAL A 74 1.03 -17.74 -4.82
C VAL A 74 1.52 -18.78 -3.80
N VAL A 75 2.76 -19.22 -3.94
CA VAL A 75 3.43 -20.12 -3.01
C VAL A 75 4.07 -19.29 -1.91
N GLU A 76 3.62 -19.43 -0.67
CA GLU A 76 4.27 -18.80 0.49
C GLU A 76 5.52 -19.60 0.86
N MET A 77 6.69 -18.96 0.78
CA MET A 77 7.98 -19.64 0.92
C MET A 77 8.61 -19.52 2.32
N GLY A 78 8.05 -18.67 3.17
CA GLY A 78 8.55 -18.43 4.53
C GLY A 78 9.52 -17.26 4.64
N ALA A 79 10.27 -17.22 5.76
CA ALA A 79 11.18 -16.12 6.07
C ALA A 79 12.41 -16.08 5.13
N PRO A 80 12.98 -14.89 4.86
CA PRO A 80 14.14 -14.75 3.98
C PRO A 80 15.32 -15.67 4.34
N ALA A 81 15.63 -15.80 5.63
CA ALA A 81 16.71 -16.66 6.11
C ALA A 81 16.44 -18.15 5.85
N GLU A 82 15.19 -18.60 6.00
CA GLU A 82 14.78 -19.98 5.74
C GLU A 82 14.89 -20.31 4.25
N VAL A 83 14.39 -19.40 3.40
CA VAL A 83 14.47 -19.56 1.93
C VAL A 83 15.94 -19.66 1.49
N LEU A 84 16.78 -18.73 1.94
CA LEU A 84 18.21 -18.73 1.62
C LEU A 84 18.92 -19.95 2.16
N GLY A 85 18.60 -20.40 3.39
CA GLY A 85 19.14 -21.61 3.99
C GLY A 85 18.81 -22.86 3.18
N ARG A 86 17.58 -23.03 2.70
CA ARG A 86 17.14 -24.17 1.87
C ARG A 86 17.91 -24.24 0.55
N VAL A 87 18.14 -23.10 -0.09
CA VAL A 87 18.85 -23.05 -1.37
C VAL A 87 20.38 -22.94 -1.22
N GLY A 88 20.90 -22.98 0.01
CA GLY A 88 22.35 -22.92 0.30
C GLY A 88 23.00 -21.60 -0.11
N ARG A 89 22.27 -20.48 0.01
CA ARG A 89 22.72 -19.12 -0.35
C ARG A 89 22.69 -18.18 0.85
N GLN A 90 23.43 -17.07 0.77
CA GLN A 90 23.51 -16.08 1.84
C GLN A 90 22.81 -14.77 1.49
N ALA A 91 22.54 -14.52 0.21
CA ALA A 91 21.88 -13.32 -0.29
C ALA A 91 20.99 -13.64 -1.49
N PHE A 92 19.97 -12.80 -1.73
CA PHE A 92 19.11 -12.89 -2.92
C PHE A 92 19.81 -12.24 -4.12
N ASP A 93 20.78 -12.97 -4.67
CA ASP A 93 21.45 -12.63 -5.93
C ASP A 93 20.83 -13.41 -7.11
N ARG A 94 21.45 -13.29 -8.27
CA ARG A 94 21.01 -13.97 -9.50
C ARG A 94 21.02 -15.49 -9.38
N ASP A 95 22.04 -16.04 -8.73
CA ASP A 95 22.16 -17.49 -8.57
C ASP A 95 21.19 -18.02 -7.52
N ALA A 96 20.96 -17.24 -6.45
CA ALA A 96 19.92 -17.53 -5.48
C ALA A 96 18.53 -17.53 -6.12
N ALA A 97 18.24 -16.60 -7.05
CA ALA A 97 16.97 -16.56 -7.75
C ALA A 97 16.72 -17.86 -8.54
N LYS A 98 17.71 -18.34 -9.27
CA LYS A 98 17.63 -19.63 -9.99
C LYS A 98 17.42 -20.82 -9.06
N ALA A 99 18.16 -20.84 -7.93
CA ALA A 99 18.03 -21.91 -6.95
C ALA A 99 16.66 -21.91 -6.28
N VAL A 100 16.10 -20.73 -5.98
CA VAL A 100 14.72 -20.57 -5.48
C VAL A 100 13.71 -21.11 -6.48
N GLY A 101 13.86 -20.78 -7.77
CA GLY A 101 12.97 -21.30 -8.79
C GLY A 101 12.97 -22.82 -8.85
N ALA A 102 14.15 -23.45 -8.76
CA ALA A 102 14.30 -24.90 -8.78
C ALA A 102 13.71 -25.58 -7.52
N GLU A 103 13.95 -25.01 -6.34
CA GLU A 103 13.51 -25.56 -5.05
C GLU A 103 12.00 -25.47 -4.85
N TYR A 104 11.41 -24.31 -5.17
CA TYR A 104 9.99 -24.02 -4.90
C TYR A 104 9.08 -24.21 -6.11
N GLY A 105 9.62 -24.49 -7.30
CA GLY A 105 8.86 -24.64 -8.54
C GLY A 105 8.20 -23.34 -9.00
N VAL A 106 8.77 -22.19 -8.68
CA VAL A 106 8.22 -20.86 -9.02
C VAL A 106 9.03 -20.21 -10.14
N ARG A 107 8.35 -19.52 -11.07
CA ARG A 107 9.02 -18.79 -12.17
C ARG A 107 9.37 -17.36 -11.81
N SER A 108 8.70 -16.80 -10.82
CA SER A 108 9.01 -15.50 -10.26
C SER A 108 8.55 -15.42 -8.80
N TYR A 109 9.11 -14.49 -8.04
CA TYR A 109 8.73 -14.33 -6.65
C TYR A 109 8.81 -12.87 -6.21
N PHE A 110 7.96 -12.54 -5.25
CA PHE A 110 8.00 -11.27 -4.55
C PHE A 110 9.03 -11.32 -3.42
N LEU A 111 9.84 -10.27 -3.36
CA LEU A 111 10.80 -10.02 -2.30
C LEU A 111 10.57 -8.60 -1.78
N GLY A 112 10.30 -8.48 -0.48
CA GLY A 112 9.95 -7.21 0.13
C GLY A 112 10.81 -6.87 1.33
N GLU A 113 10.85 -5.58 1.62
CA GLU A 113 11.51 -5.00 2.78
C GLU A 113 10.60 -3.94 3.39
N VAL A 114 10.50 -3.94 4.71
CA VAL A 114 9.83 -2.92 5.51
C VAL A 114 10.79 -2.36 6.54
N ALA A 115 10.92 -1.04 6.59
CA ALA A 115 11.75 -0.36 7.56
C ALA A 115 10.95 0.69 8.32
N ILE A 116 11.16 0.77 9.64
CA ILE A 116 10.52 1.76 10.51
C ILE A 116 11.60 2.59 11.19
N SER A 117 11.41 3.91 11.16
CA SER A 117 12.26 4.83 11.91
C SER A 117 11.94 4.81 13.40
N LYS A 118 12.88 5.29 14.22
CA LYS A 118 12.59 5.61 15.61
C LYS A 118 11.52 6.69 15.70
N VAL A 119 10.68 6.61 16.75
CA VAL A 119 9.68 7.64 17.04
C VAL A 119 10.36 8.98 17.30
N LYS A 120 9.91 10.02 16.61
CA LYS A 120 10.41 11.39 16.75
C LYS A 120 9.34 12.27 17.34
N PRO A 121 9.61 13.00 18.44
CA PRO A 121 8.69 14.03 18.89
C PRO A 121 8.74 15.21 17.92
N GLN A 122 7.59 15.64 17.43
CA GLN A 122 7.40 16.88 16.68
C GLN A 122 6.66 17.87 17.57
N VAL A 123 7.25 19.04 17.76
CA VAL A 123 6.64 20.13 18.53
C VAL A 123 6.23 21.21 17.54
N ASP A 124 4.92 21.36 17.35
CA ASP A 124 4.35 22.45 16.57
C ASP A 124 4.04 23.60 17.53
N LEU A 125 4.86 24.60 17.54
CA LEU A 125 4.57 25.89 18.19
C LEU A 125 3.60 26.62 17.25
N ALA A 126 2.31 26.60 17.59
CA ALA A 126 1.35 27.46 16.91
C ALA A 126 1.79 28.92 17.01
N ALA A 127 1.47 29.71 15.97
CA ALA A 127 1.85 31.12 15.88
C ALA A 127 1.63 31.86 17.19
N PRO A 128 2.42 32.91 17.56
CA PRO A 128 2.41 33.55 18.84
C PRO A 128 1.04 34.09 19.33
N SER A 129 0.07 34.16 18.43
CA SER A 129 -1.30 34.59 18.70
C SER A 129 -2.22 33.48 19.24
N VAL A 130 -1.80 32.20 19.19
CA VAL A 130 -2.62 31.05 19.62
C VAL A 130 -1.91 30.34 20.78
N ARG A 131 -2.50 30.44 22.00
CA ARG A 131 -1.98 29.78 23.21
C ARG A 131 -2.21 28.25 23.18
N SER A 132 -1.83 27.57 22.12
CA SER A 132 -1.97 26.11 22.01
C SER A 132 -0.64 25.49 21.64
N LEU A 133 -0.21 24.51 22.41
CA LEU A 133 0.96 23.69 22.17
C LEU A 133 0.49 22.33 21.65
N PHE A 134 1.00 21.92 20.50
CA PHE A 134 0.77 20.59 19.96
C PHE A 134 2.09 19.83 19.90
N VAL A 135 2.14 18.68 20.56
CA VAL A 135 3.27 17.76 20.47
C VAL A 135 2.74 16.47 19.86
N ARG A 136 3.35 16.03 18.76
CA ARG A 136 3.05 14.75 18.12
C ARG A 136 4.25 13.84 18.22
N ALA A 137 4.01 12.57 18.43
CA ALA A 137 5.02 11.53 18.31
C ALA A 137 4.80 10.80 16.98
N THR A 138 5.71 10.97 16.03
CA THR A 138 5.61 10.41 14.68
C THR A 138 6.71 9.40 14.41
N PHE A 139 6.46 8.51 13.46
CA PHE A 139 7.45 7.56 12.93
C PHE A 139 7.28 7.45 11.42
N ASP A 140 8.37 7.21 10.72
CA ASP A 140 8.34 6.91 9.29
C ASP A 140 8.29 5.41 9.08
N ILE A 141 7.49 4.95 8.14
CA ILE A 141 7.50 3.58 7.63
C ILE A 141 7.73 3.61 6.13
N SER A 142 8.63 2.75 5.65
CA SER A 142 8.85 2.54 4.23
C SER A 142 8.68 1.07 3.90
N MET A 143 8.11 0.79 2.74
CA MET A 143 7.95 -0.55 2.21
C MET A 143 8.38 -0.56 0.76
N THR A 144 9.28 -1.48 0.41
CA THR A 144 9.77 -1.70 -0.95
C THR A 144 9.52 -3.13 -1.33
N VAL A 145 8.92 -3.36 -2.50
CA VAL A 145 8.64 -4.71 -3.01
C VAL A 145 9.18 -4.84 -4.43
N ARG A 146 9.74 -5.99 -4.72
CA ARG A 146 10.26 -6.35 -6.05
C ARG A 146 9.67 -7.67 -6.50
N LEU A 147 9.35 -7.79 -7.77
CA LEU A 147 9.07 -9.05 -8.46
C LEU A 147 10.32 -9.47 -9.20
N VAL A 148 10.84 -10.65 -8.90
CA VAL A 148 12.11 -11.16 -9.43
C VAL A 148 11.86 -12.41 -10.26
N SER A 149 12.44 -12.47 -11.46
CA SER A 149 12.45 -13.67 -12.31
C SER A 149 13.42 -14.69 -11.78
N THR A 150 13.00 -15.94 -11.62
CA THR A 150 13.90 -17.03 -11.20
C THR A 150 14.81 -17.49 -12.35
N GLU A 151 14.40 -17.33 -13.60
CA GLU A 151 15.19 -17.70 -14.76
C GLU A 151 16.40 -16.79 -14.95
N SER A 152 16.18 -15.49 -14.92
CA SER A 152 17.22 -14.49 -15.22
C SER A 152 17.85 -13.86 -13.97
N GLY A 153 17.18 -13.92 -12.81
CA GLY A 153 17.50 -13.15 -11.62
C GLY A 153 17.21 -11.64 -11.75
N ALA A 154 16.57 -11.23 -12.84
CA ALA A 154 16.26 -9.84 -13.09
C ALA A 154 15.04 -9.40 -12.28
N THR A 155 15.04 -8.14 -11.82
CA THR A 155 13.85 -7.48 -11.28
C THR A 155 12.92 -7.12 -12.43
N ILE A 156 11.72 -7.68 -12.42
CA ILE A 156 10.66 -7.45 -13.42
C ILE A 156 9.89 -6.18 -13.09
N TRP A 157 9.63 -5.98 -11.82
CA TRP A 157 8.89 -4.84 -11.28
C TRP A 157 9.40 -4.48 -9.90
N THR A 158 9.37 -3.21 -9.57
CA THR A 158 9.69 -2.72 -8.23
C THR A 158 8.86 -1.48 -7.93
N GLU A 159 8.38 -1.41 -6.70
CA GLU A 159 7.65 -0.25 -6.19
C GLU A 159 8.07 0.02 -4.75
N SER A 160 8.06 1.29 -4.36
CA SER A 160 8.46 1.72 -3.03
C SER A 160 7.54 2.83 -2.55
N ILE A 161 7.13 2.74 -1.30
CA ILE A 161 6.26 3.72 -0.66
C ILE A 161 6.76 4.07 0.73
N ARG A 162 6.61 5.34 1.10
CA ARG A 162 6.89 5.84 2.45
C ARG A 162 5.69 6.58 3.00
N ARG A 163 5.41 6.37 4.29
CA ARG A 163 4.35 7.05 5.04
C ARG A 163 4.83 7.46 6.41
N GLU A 164 4.21 8.51 6.94
CA GLU A 164 4.39 8.93 8.32
C GLU A 164 3.19 8.45 9.15
N GLY A 165 3.48 7.85 10.30
CA GLY A 165 2.50 7.43 11.28
C GLY A 165 2.58 8.28 12.54
N THR A 166 1.45 8.48 13.20
CA THR A 166 1.36 9.18 14.49
C THR A 166 0.93 8.20 15.55
N VAL A 167 1.72 8.09 16.63
CA VAL A 167 1.42 7.23 17.79
C VAL A 167 0.87 7.97 18.99
N GLY A 168 0.96 9.30 19.02
CA GLY A 168 0.42 10.10 20.10
C GLY A 168 0.35 11.58 19.75
N ALA A 169 -0.61 12.28 20.34
CA ALA A 169 -0.72 13.72 20.26
C ALA A 169 -1.06 14.28 21.64
N LEU A 170 -0.31 15.29 22.07
CA LEU A 170 -0.63 16.13 23.21
C LEU A 170 -1.08 17.47 22.69
N SER A 171 -2.27 17.90 23.04
CA SER A 171 -2.74 19.26 22.77
C SER A 171 -3.04 19.99 24.08
N MET A 172 -2.60 21.24 24.20
CA MET A 172 -3.02 22.15 25.25
C MET A 172 -3.98 23.17 24.64
N GLY A 173 -5.22 23.15 25.10
CA GLY A 173 -6.23 24.14 24.70
C GLY A 173 -6.00 25.50 25.34
N PRO A 174 -6.78 26.53 24.96
CA PRO A 174 -6.68 27.88 25.51
C PRO A 174 -6.85 27.94 27.03
N ASN A 175 -7.50 26.96 27.64
CA ASN A 175 -7.77 26.84 29.08
C ASN A 175 -6.62 26.16 29.84
N GLY A 176 -5.49 25.86 29.20
CA GLY A 176 -4.34 25.19 29.83
C GLY A 176 -4.57 23.74 30.22
N VAL A 177 -5.70 23.13 29.84
CA VAL A 177 -5.99 21.72 30.13
C VAL A 177 -5.36 20.86 29.05
N PRO A 178 -4.41 19.95 29.42
CA PRO A 178 -3.81 19.04 28.45
C PRO A 178 -4.81 17.97 28.07
N SER A 179 -4.91 17.70 26.75
CA SER A 179 -5.64 16.57 26.18
C SER A 179 -4.63 15.61 25.55
N PHE A 180 -4.68 14.35 25.98
CA PHE A 180 -3.79 13.30 25.48
C PHE A 180 -4.59 12.37 24.57
N GLY A 181 -4.18 12.28 23.31
CA GLY A 181 -4.63 11.24 22.40
C GLY A 181 -3.50 10.19 22.24
N ILE A 182 -3.69 9.01 22.81
CA ILE A 182 -2.79 7.87 22.58
C ILE A 182 -3.50 6.95 21.59
N ARG A 183 -2.88 6.71 20.43
CA ARG A 183 -3.29 5.67 19.50
C ARG A 183 -2.41 4.45 19.76
N ASP A 184 -2.98 3.26 19.78
CA ASP A 184 -2.18 2.05 19.85
C ASP A 184 -1.23 2.03 18.64
N LYS A 185 0.07 1.96 18.90
CA LYS A 185 1.12 1.92 17.87
C LYS A 185 0.89 0.78 16.88
N ASN A 186 0.44 -0.38 17.37
CA ASN A 186 0.21 -1.55 16.54
C ASN A 186 -0.99 -1.33 15.61
N GLU A 187 -2.09 -0.75 16.11
CA GLU A 187 -3.26 -0.43 15.30
C GLU A 187 -2.94 0.61 14.21
N ALA A 188 -2.20 1.66 14.57
CA ALA A 188 -1.74 2.66 13.62
C ALA A 188 -0.86 2.04 12.53
N MET A 189 0.04 1.14 12.92
CA MET A 189 0.95 0.44 12.03
C MET A 189 0.22 -0.51 11.09
N HIS A 190 -0.74 -1.31 11.60
CA HIS A 190 -1.59 -2.18 10.79
C HIS A 190 -2.38 -1.40 9.73
N SER A 191 -2.95 -0.25 10.12
CA SER A 191 -3.69 0.62 9.19
C SER A 191 -2.80 1.15 8.07
N LEU A 192 -1.59 1.62 8.41
CA LEU A 192 -0.63 2.11 7.42
C LEU A 192 -0.14 1.02 6.48
N LEU A 193 0.21 -0.16 7.01
CA LEU A 193 0.66 -1.29 6.18
C LEU A 193 -0.40 -1.71 5.17
N ARG A 194 -1.68 -1.72 5.57
CA ARG A 194 -2.79 -2.04 4.67
C ARG A 194 -2.93 -1.00 3.57
N GLU A 195 -2.87 0.29 3.92
CA GLU A 195 -2.91 1.37 2.93
C GLU A 195 -1.73 1.31 1.96
N MET A 196 -0.51 1.09 2.50
CA MET A 196 0.70 0.96 1.69
C MET A 196 0.64 -0.25 0.76
N SER A 197 0.17 -1.40 1.24
CA SER A 197 -0.03 -2.61 0.43
C SER A 197 -1.03 -2.37 -0.70
N TYR A 198 -2.14 -1.68 -0.41
CA TYR A 198 -3.10 -1.30 -1.44
C TYR A 198 -2.49 -0.41 -2.53
N GLN A 199 -1.66 0.56 -2.15
CA GLN A 199 -1.02 1.47 -3.11
C GLN A 199 0.09 0.78 -3.91
N LEU A 200 0.91 -0.06 -3.27
CA LEU A 200 1.95 -0.84 -3.94
C LEU A 200 1.39 -1.79 -5.00
N THR A 201 0.17 -2.30 -4.80
CA THR A 201 -0.47 -3.22 -5.74
C THR A 201 -1.29 -2.50 -6.83
N TRP A 202 -1.14 -1.18 -6.98
CA TRP A 202 -1.91 -0.40 -7.95
C TRP A 202 -1.69 -0.87 -9.40
N ASP A 203 -0.45 -1.16 -9.77
CA ASP A 203 -0.07 -1.61 -11.11
C ASP A 203 -0.67 -2.98 -11.49
N PHE A 204 -1.11 -3.74 -10.51
CA PHE A 204 -1.76 -5.04 -10.70
C PHE A 204 -3.28 -4.91 -10.89
N ARG A 205 -3.86 -3.69 -10.84
CA ARG A 205 -5.29 -3.45 -10.90
C ARG A 205 -5.72 -2.91 -12.25
N PRO A 206 -6.86 -3.41 -12.80
CA PRO A 206 -7.46 -2.75 -13.94
C PRO A 206 -7.98 -1.37 -13.53
N THR A 207 -7.80 -0.40 -14.40
CA THR A 207 -8.25 0.97 -14.17
C THR A 207 -9.39 1.33 -15.13
N ARG A 208 -10.20 2.34 -14.77
CA ARG A 208 -11.25 2.85 -15.64
C ARG A 208 -10.82 4.20 -16.19
N ARG A 209 -10.79 4.30 -17.50
CA ARG A 209 -10.52 5.55 -18.21
C ARG A 209 -11.80 6.06 -18.85
N ARG A 210 -12.11 7.34 -18.67
CA ARG A 210 -13.20 8.01 -19.38
C ARG A 210 -12.80 8.21 -20.83
N LEU A 211 -13.71 7.83 -21.74
CA LEU A 211 -13.57 8.05 -23.18
C LEU A 211 -13.98 9.48 -23.54
#